data_368d49058133923825e9cdf59f45bf2c
#
_entry.id   368d49058133923825e9cdf59f45bf2c
#
_cell.length_a   1.000
_cell.length_b   1.000
_cell.length_c   1.000
_cell.angle_alpha   90.00
_cell.angle_beta   90.00
_cell.angle_gamma   90.00
#
_symmetry.space_group_name_H-M   'P 1'
#
loop_
_entity.id
_entity.type
_entity.pdbx_description
1 polymer ?
#
loop_
_entity_poly.entity_id
_entity_poly.type
_entity_poly.pdbx_seq_one_letter_code
_entity_poly.pdbx_strand_id
1 'polypeptide(L)'
;ANDLIRRLAIFGALNLLIFTLILVSVSGNGNEIFLGFILGFGLLLLFFGTSVIIGFYQKKHRYDVRLANLEQFLSVIFLTVGLIQTIVGFMAMEIFLITQGLLLLLLGNSTRKRVSTIRNPQFIEWYNQGKPSNVVLRTEEVYASCPHCSSLLAVIPNLLGPHDRCPNCDGLLVSSIEEE
;
A
#
# COMPACT_ATOMS: atom_id res chain seq x y z
N ALA A 1 2.54 11.02 10.86
CA ALA A 1 2.81 10.51 9.51
C ALA A 1 3.31 9.07 9.51
N ASN A 2 4.35 8.72 10.25
CA ASN A 2 4.86 7.35 10.33
C ASN A 2 3.86 6.37 10.98
N ASP A 3 2.99 6.85 11.85
CA ASP A 3 1.97 6.02 12.52
C ASP A 3 0.93 5.45 11.55
N LEU A 4 0.56 6.19 10.51
CA LEU A 4 -0.39 5.70 9.51
C LEU A 4 0.23 4.55 8.69
N ILE A 5 1.48 4.70 8.23
CA ILE A 5 2.20 3.64 7.52
C ILE A 5 2.34 2.41 8.42
N ARG A 6 2.71 2.60 9.67
CA ARG A 6 2.84 1.51 10.66
C ARG A 6 1.51 0.77 10.86
N ARG A 7 0.41 1.50 11.03
CA ARG A 7 -0.93 0.90 11.16
C ARG A 7 -1.33 0.10 9.93
N LEU A 8 -1.15 0.66 8.73
CA LEU A 8 -1.47 -0.03 7.48
C LEU A 8 -0.61 -1.29 7.29
N ALA A 9 0.69 -1.24 7.60
CA ALA A 9 1.57 -2.40 7.55
C ALA A 9 1.17 -3.49 8.56
N ILE A 10 0.81 -3.12 9.79
CA ILE A 10 0.34 -4.07 10.82
C ILE A 10 -0.96 -4.74 10.37
N PHE A 11 -1.91 -3.99 9.81
CA PHE A 11 -3.14 -4.57 9.30
C PHE A 11 -2.89 -5.49 8.11
N GLY A 12 -1.97 -5.15 7.20
CA GLY A 12 -1.56 -6.03 6.12
C GLY A 12 -0.97 -7.34 6.64
N ALA A 13 -0.10 -7.29 7.64
CA ALA A 13 0.46 -8.47 8.28
C ALA A 13 -0.61 -9.32 8.97
N LEU A 14 -1.57 -8.68 9.66
CA LEU A 14 -2.70 -9.38 10.29
C LEU A 14 -3.57 -10.09 9.25
N ASN A 15 -3.89 -9.44 8.13
CA ASN A 15 -4.64 -10.04 7.04
C ASN A 15 -3.92 -11.25 6.43
N LEU A 16 -2.59 -11.19 6.25
CA LEU A 16 -1.80 -12.34 5.81
C LEU A 16 -1.81 -13.48 6.83
N LEU A 17 -1.74 -13.19 8.12
CA LEU A 17 -1.82 -14.18 9.18
C LEU A 17 -3.18 -14.89 9.17
N ILE A 18 -4.28 -14.14 9.06
CA ILE A 18 -5.63 -14.72 8.97
C ILE A 18 -5.75 -15.57 7.70
N PHE A 19 -5.22 -15.11 6.57
CA PHE A 19 -5.18 -15.87 5.34
C PHE A 19 -4.43 -17.21 5.52
N THR A 20 -3.30 -17.20 6.24
CA THR A 20 -2.54 -18.41 6.56
C THR A 20 -3.38 -19.40 7.39
N LEU A 21 -4.09 -18.90 8.39
CA LEU A 21 -4.97 -19.73 9.22
C LEU A 21 -6.10 -20.37 8.38
N ILE A 22 -6.68 -19.63 7.44
CA ILE A 22 -7.68 -20.17 6.52
C ILE A 22 -7.06 -21.28 5.66
N LEU A 23 -5.85 -21.07 5.10
CA LEU A 23 -5.17 -22.08 4.31
C LEU A 23 -4.91 -23.36 5.11
N VAL A 24 -4.42 -23.25 6.35
CA VAL A 24 -4.20 -24.40 7.23
C VAL A 24 -5.51 -25.13 7.52
N SER A 25 -6.60 -24.40 7.78
CA SER A 25 -7.92 -24.99 8.04
C SER A 25 -8.46 -25.76 6.83
N VAL A 26 -8.29 -25.25 5.62
CA VAL A 26 -8.73 -25.90 4.37
C VAL A 26 -7.86 -27.12 4.05
N SER A 27 -6.57 -27.09 4.43
CA SER A 27 -5.63 -28.16 4.13
C SER A 27 -5.91 -29.47 4.87
N GLY A 28 -6.60 -29.41 6.01
CA GLY A 28 -6.95 -30.60 6.79
C GLY A 28 -8.01 -31.51 6.18
N ASN A 29 -8.75 -31.06 5.16
CA ASN A 29 -9.95 -31.74 4.64
C ASN A 29 -9.90 -32.01 3.12
N GLY A 30 -8.78 -31.86 2.45
CA GLY A 30 -8.69 -31.90 0.99
C GLY A 30 -7.98 -33.13 0.40
N ASN A 31 -8.24 -33.36 -0.89
CA ASN A 31 -7.52 -34.34 -1.71
C ASN A 31 -6.06 -33.91 -1.87
N GLU A 32 -5.07 -34.83 -1.84
CA GLU A 32 -3.63 -34.51 -1.81
C GLU A 32 -3.16 -33.58 -2.93
N ILE A 33 -3.70 -33.76 -4.14
CA ILE A 33 -3.36 -32.90 -5.30
C ILE A 33 -3.88 -31.48 -5.10
N PHE A 34 -5.14 -31.35 -4.65
CA PHE A 34 -5.77 -30.05 -4.39
C PHE A 34 -5.07 -29.33 -3.23
N LEU A 35 -4.66 -30.09 -2.21
CA LEU A 35 -3.86 -29.63 -1.10
C LEU A 35 -2.52 -29.02 -1.56
N GLY A 36 -1.79 -29.74 -2.41
CA GLY A 36 -0.51 -29.27 -2.95
C GLY A 36 -0.64 -27.92 -3.70
N PHE A 37 -1.72 -27.76 -4.47
CA PHE A 37 -2.02 -26.51 -5.18
C PHE A 37 -2.31 -25.34 -4.23
N ILE A 38 -3.18 -25.56 -3.24
CA ILE A 38 -3.56 -24.54 -2.25
C ILE A 38 -2.34 -24.12 -1.42
N LEU A 39 -1.57 -25.09 -0.94
CA LEU A 39 -0.36 -24.81 -0.15
C LEU A 39 0.70 -24.10 -0.98
N GLY A 40 0.96 -24.54 -2.22
CA GLY A 40 1.93 -23.89 -3.11
C GLY A 40 1.56 -22.45 -3.42
N PHE A 41 0.31 -22.21 -3.82
CA PHE A 41 -0.19 -20.86 -4.08
C PHE A 41 -0.18 -20.00 -2.80
N GLY A 42 -0.59 -20.57 -1.67
CA GLY A 42 -0.58 -19.87 -0.39
C GLY A 42 0.81 -19.45 0.06
N LEU A 43 1.81 -20.33 -0.07
CA LEU A 43 3.20 -20.01 0.26
C LEU A 43 3.77 -18.90 -0.65
N LEU A 44 3.48 -18.95 -1.96
CA LEU A 44 3.85 -17.89 -2.88
C LEU A 44 3.23 -16.55 -2.48
N LEU A 45 1.95 -16.55 -2.13
CA LEU A 45 1.24 -15.34 -1.71
C LEU A 45 1.80 -14.80 -0.39
N LEU A 46 2.16 -15.66 0.55
CA LEU A 46 2.79 -15.27 1.81
C LEU A 46 4.16 -14.65 1.59
N PHE A 47 5.00 -15.26 0.76
CA PHE A 47 6.32 -14.74 0.44
C PHE A 47 6.22 -13.39 -0.27
N PHE A 48 5.36 -13.29 -1.27
CA PHE A 48 5.11 -12.05 -1.99
C PHE A 48 4.49 -10.98 -1.07
N GLY A 49 3.49 -11.37 -0.28
CA GLY A 49 2.79 -10.46 0.63
C GLY A 49 3.69 -9.88 1.70
N THR A 50 4.54 -10.70 2.34
CA THR A 50 5.52 -10.22 3.33
C THR A 50 6.54 -9.27 2.70
N SER A 51 7.02 -9.57 1.48
CA SER A 51 7.92 -8.68 0.73
C SER A 51 7.27 -7.33 0.43
N VAL A 52 5.97 -7.32 0.06
CA VAL A 52 5.20 -6.10 -0.20
C VAL A 52 5.03 -5.27 1.07
N ILE A 53 4.69 -5.90 2.19
CA ILE A 53 4.50 -5.20 3.47
C ILE A 53 5.81 -4.56 3.96
N ILE A 54 6.91 -5.31 3.89
CA ILE A 54 8.24 -4.80 4.26
C ILE A 54 8.64 -3.63 3.35
N GLY A 55 8.46 -3.78 2.03
CA GLY A 55 8.76 -2.73 1.07
C GLY A 55 7.91 -1.46 1.28
N PHE A 56 6.63 -1.63 1.63
CA PHE A 56 5.74 -0.52 1.98
C PHE A 56 6.18 0.17 3.27
N TYR A 57 6.51 -0.58 4.32
CA TYR A 57 7.02 -0.03 5.57
C TYR A 57 8.33 0.76 5.38
N GLN A 58 9.20 0.28 4.49
CA GLN A 58 10.45 0.95 4.10
C GLN A 58 10.23 2.13 3.14
N LYS A 59 8.98 2.48 2.81
CA LYS A 59 8.61 3.54 1.86
C LYS A 59 9.28 3.39 0.49
N LYS A 60 9.43 2.15 -0.02
CA LYS A 60 9.98 1.94 -1.36
C LYS A 60 8.99 2.42 -2.43
N HIS A 61 9.53 2.86 -3.57
CA HIS A 61 8.73 3.37 -4.70
C HIS A 61 7.73 2.32 -5.21
N ARG A 62 6.47 2.73 -5.47
CA ARG A 62 5.34 1.90 -5.95
C ARG A 62 4.87 0.77 -5.03
N TYR A 63 5.36 0.68 -3.80
CA TYR A 63 4.87 -0.35 -2.87
C TYR A 63 3.50 0.01 -2.26
N ASP A 64 3.07 1.25 -2.32
CA ASP A 64 1.71 1.71 -2.07
C ASP A 64 0.69 1.01 -2.99
N VAL A 65 0.93 1.02 -4.30
CA VAL A 65 0.07 0.35 -5.28
C VAL A 65 0.09 -1.17 -5.10
N ARG A 66 1.27 -1.75 -4.83
CA ARG A 66 1.40 -3.20 -4.59
C ARG A 66 0.64 -3.64 -3.34
N LEU A 67 0.73 -2.86 -2.25
CA LEU A 67 -0.01 -3.12 -1.02
C LEU A 67 -1.53 -2.99 -1.27
N ALA A 68 -1.98 -1.95 -1.98
CA ALA A 68 -3.38 -1.79 -2.32
C ALA A 68 -3.93 -2.98 -3.12
N ASN A 69 -3.16 -3.49 -4.08
CA ASN A 69 -3.55 -4.66 -4.87
C ASN A 69 -3.58 -5.95 -4.05
N LEU A 70 -2.60 -6.16 -3.16
CA LEU A 70 -2.56 -7.29 -2.23
C LEU A 70 -3.77 -7.27 -1.29
N GLU A 71 -4.05 -6.14 -0.64
CA GLU A 71 -5.19 -5.96 0.25
C GLU A 71 -6.52 -6.13 -0.49
N GLN A 72 -6.63 -5.64 -1.72
CA GLN A 72 -7.82 -5.86 -2.54
C GLN A 72 -8.03 -7.33 -2.84
N PHE A 73 -6.98 -8.06 -3.18
CA PHE A 73 -7.04 -9.49 -3.46
C PHE A 73 -7.45 -10.28 -2.20
N LEU A 74 -6.85 -9.99 -1.05
CA LEU A 74 -7.21 -10.60 0.23
C LEU A 74 -8.65 -10.28 0.63
N SER A 75 -9.13 -9.06 0.38
CA SER A 75 -10.52 -8.68 0.63
C SER A 75 -11.50 -9.53 -0.17
N VAL A 76 -11.22 -9.81 -1.46
CA VAL A 76 -12.06 -10.67 -2.30
C VAL A 76 -12.09 -12.10 -1.74
N ILE A 77 -10.93 -12.65 -1.34
CA ILE A 77 -10.85 -13.98 -0.73
C ILE A 77 -11.69 -14.03 0.54
N PHE A 78 -11.52 -13.07 1.46
CA PHE A 78 -12.25 -13.05 2.73
C PHE A 78 -13.77 -12.94 2.52
N LEU A 79 -14.21 -12.12 1.56
CA LEU A 79 -15.63 -12.00 1.23
C LEU A 79 -16.18 -13.29 0.63
N THR A 80 -15.46 -13.92 -0.29
CA THR A 80 -15.89 -15.17 -0.95
C THR A 80 -15.92 -16.32 0.05
N VAL A 81 -14.84 -16.54 0.80
CA VAL A 81 -14.77 -17.61 1.82
C VAL A 81 -15.78 -17.37 2.93
N GLY A 82 -15.90 -16.12 3.41
CA GLY A 82 -16.88 -15.77 4.44
C GLY A 82 -18.32 -16.02 3.99
N LEU A 83 -18.65 -15.70 2.74
CA LEU A 83 -19.98 -15.97 2.19
C LEU A 83 -20.27 -17.49 2.12
N ILE A 84 -19.32 -18.26 1.57
CA ILE A 84 -19.46 -19.73 1.47
C ILE A 84 -19.61 -20.34 2.87
N GLN A 85 -18.76 -19.97 3.82
CA GLN A 85 -18.84 -20.49 5.19
C GLN A 85 -20.15 -20.13 5.88
N THR A 86 -20.65 -18.91 5.68
CA THR A 86 -21.94 -18.51 6.26
C THR A 86 -23.08 -19.35 5.68
N ILE A 87 -23.12 -19.56 4.36
CA ILE A 87 -24.16 -20.37 3.71
C ILE A 87 -24.09 -21.82 4.19
N VAL A 88 -22.89 -22.42 4.18
CA VAL A 88 -22.69 -23.81 4.65
C VAL A 88 -23.07 -23.96 6.12
N GLY A 89 -22.68 -22.99 6.95
CA GLY A 89 -23.03 -22.96 8.37
C GLY A 89 -24.53 -22.90 8.62
N PHE A 90 -25.29 -22.13 7.84
CA PHE A 90 -26.74 -22.11 7.90
C PHE A 90 -27.35 -23.44 7.46
N MET A 91 -26.82 -24.05 6.40
CA MET A 91 -27.31 -25.36 5.93
C MET A 91 -27.04 -26.51 6.92
N ALA A 92 -25.87 -26.46 7.58
CA ALA A 92 -25.45 -27.44 8.59
C ALA A 92 -25.99 -27.15 10.00
N MET A 93 -26.65 -26.00 10.20
CA MET A 93 -27.04 -25.47 11.52
C MET A 93 -25.88 -25.32 12.51
N GLU A 94 -24.66 -25.06 12.01
CA GLU A 94 -23.47 -24.91 12.82
C GLU A 94 -23.16 -23.44 13.13
N ILE A 95 -23.45 -23.03 14.35
CA ILE A 95 -23.27 -21.63 14.82
C ILE A 95 -21.81 -21.17 14.70
N PHE A 96 -20.84 -22.06 14.90
CA PHE A 96 -19.43 -21.74 14.80
C PHE A 96 -19.04 -21.32 13.36
N LEU A 97 -19.47 -22.08 12.35
CA LEU A 97 -19.22 -21.75 10.94
C LEU A 97 -19.91 -20.44 10.54
N ILE A 98 -21.13 -20.19 10.99
CA ILE A 98 -21.86 -18.94 10.73
C ILE A 98 -21.08 -17.75 11.29
N THR A 99 -20.68 -17.84 12.56
CA THR A 99 -19.96 -16.76 13.24
C THR A 99 -18.62 -16.46 12.56
N GLN A 100 -17.85 -17.51 12.22
CA GLN A 100 -16.58 -17.38 11.51
C GLN A 100 -16.77 -16.75 10.13
N GLY A 101 -17.78 -17.17 9.37
CA GLY A 101 -18.12 -16.61 8.07
C GLY A 101 -18.48 -15.12 8.16
N LEU A 102 -19.31 -14.73 9.13
CA LEU A 102 -19.66 -13.33 9.38
C LEU A 102 -18.43 -12.48 9.75
N LEU A 103 -17.54 -13.00 10.58
CA LEU A 103 -16.28 -12.30 10.92
C LEU A 103 -15.41 -12.08 9.69
N LEU A 104 -15.30 -13.06 8.79
CA LEU A 104 -14.56 -12.90 7.53
C LEU A 104 -15.22 -11.88 6.60
N LEU A 105 -16.55 -11.83 6.51
CA LEU A 105 -17.26 -10.81 5.75
C LEU A 105 -16.99 -9.39 6.28
N LEU A 106 -17.00 -9.20 7.60
CA LEU A 106 -16.68 -7.94 8.25
C LEU A 106 -15.22 -7.54 7.98
N LEU A 107 -14.29 -8.50 8.07
CA LEU A 107 -12.88 -8.29 7.81
C LEU A 107 -12.65 -7.90 6.34
N GLY A 108 -13.25 -8.61 5.40
CA GLY A 108 -13.15 -8.32 3.96
C GLY A 108 -13.66 -6.91 3.63
N ASN A 109 -14.81 -6.52 4.19
CA ASN A 109 -15.35 -5.17 4.00
C ASN A 109 -14.46 -4.08 4.62
N SER A 110 -13.91 -4.33 5.82
CA SER A 110 -12.95 -3.42 6.47
C SER A 110 -11.67 -3.27 5.65
N THR A 111 -11.15 -4.36 5.09
CA THR A 111 -9.98 -4.36 4.22
C THR A 111 -10.24 -3.54 2.95
N ARG A 112 -11.42 -3.69 2.33
CA ARG A 112 -11.82 -2.92 1.15
C ARG A 112 -11.82 -1.41 1.41
N LYS A 113 -12.30 -0.97 2.58
CA LYS A 113 -12.28 0.45 2.97
C LYS A 113 -10.84 0.98 3.09
N ARG A 114 -9.90 0.17 3.59
CA ARG A 114 -8.48 0.57 3.66
C ARG A 114 -7.83 0.69 2.29
N VAL A 115 -8.18 -0.18 1.34
CA VAL A 115 -7.72 -0.05 -0.06
C VAL A 115 -8.13 1.30 -0.64
N SER A 116 -9.35 1.77 -0.37
CA SER A 116 -9.80 3.11 -0.79
C SER A 116 -8.92 4.22 -0.19
N THR A 117 -8.50 4.09 1.07
CA THR A 117 -7.60 5.05 1.72
C THR A 117 -6.20 5.06 1.07
N ILE A 118 -5.64 3.87 0.78
CA ILE A 118 -4.30 3.76 0.14
C ILE A 118 -4.33 4.29 -1.30
N ARG A 119 -5.44 4.16 -2.01
CA ARG A 119 -5.62 4.66 -3.38
C ARG A 119 -6.00 6.14 -3.46
N ASN A 120 -6.19 6.82 -2.33
CA ASN A 120 -6.49 8.24 -2.31
C ASN A 120 -5.30 9.02 -2.90
N PRO A 121 -5.51 9.93 -3.88
CA PRO A 121 -4.46 10.73 -4.47
C PRO A 121 -3.62 11.47 -3.44
N GLN A 122 -4.25 12.05 -2.43
CA GLN A 122 -3.57 12.78 -1.34
C GLN A 122 -2.62 11.85 -0.55
N PHE A 123 -3.04 10.58 -0.32
CA PHE A 123 -2.18 9.60 0.33
C PHE A 123 -0.98 9.23 -0.55
N ILE A 124 -1.20 9.02 -1.85
CA ILE A 124 -0.15 8.67 -2.80
C ILE A 124 0.88 9.79 -2.91
N GLU A 125 0.44 11.03 -3.04
CA GLU A 125 1.32 12.20 -3.05
C GLU A 125 2.13 12.28 -1.76
N TRP A 126 1.48 12.20 -0.62
CA TRP A 126 2.15 12.23 0.68
C TRP A 126 3.14 11.06 0.85
N TYR A 127 2.77 9.83 0.44
CA TYR A 127 3.63 8.65 0.52
C TYR A 127 4.89 8.80 -0.34
N ASN A 128 4.76 9.45 -1.49
CA ASN A 128 5.86 9.70 -2.43
C ASN A 128 6.62 11.01 -2.16
N GLN A 129 6.16 11.84 -1.22
CA GLN A 129 6.88 13.05 -0.82
C GLN A 129 8.30 12.70 -0.31
N GLY A 130 9.29 13.42 -0.79
CA GLY A 130 10.70 13.20 -0.44
C GLY A 130 11.39 12.06 -1.20
N LYS A 131 10.70 11.40 -2.13
CA LYS A 131 11.35 10.53 -3.11
C LYS A 131 11.69 11.35 -4.35
N PRO A 132 12.90 11.20 -4.90
CA PRO A 132 13.15 11.77 -6.21
C PRO A 132 12.10 11.16 -7.15
N SER A 133 11.16 11.99 -7.62
CA SER A 133 10.37 11.61 -8.78
C SER A 133 11.39 11.17 -9.82
N ASN A 134 11.17 10.03 -10.50
CA ASN A 134 11.93 9.66 -11.69
C ASN A 134 11.55 10.62 -12.84
N VAL A 135 11.55 11.89 -12.56
CA VAL A 135 11.66 12.94 -13.57
C VAL A 135 13.05 12.72 -14.11
N VAL A 136 13.14 12.17 -15.31
CA VAL A 136 14.38 12.11 -16.07
C VAL A 136 14.77 13.57 -16.22
N LEU A 137 15.66 14.02 -15.33
CA LEU A 137 16.26 15.35 -15.45
C LEU A 137 16.88 15.42 -16.83
N ARG A 138 16.57 16.47 -17.57
CA ARG A 138 17.32 16.77 -18.78
C ARG A 138 18.78 17.00 -18.37
N THR A 139 19.68 16.78 -19.29
CA THR A 139 21.14 16.75 -19.03
C THR A 139 21.67 18.00 -18.32
N GLU A 140 20.89 19.09 -18.29
CA GLU A 140 21.26 20.38 -17.70
C GLU A 140 20.38 20.77 -16.49
N GLU A 141 19.40 19.91 -16.09
CA GLU A 141 18.51 20.17 -14.96
C GLU A 141 19.13 19.61 -13.66
N VAL A 142 19.04 20.38 -12.59
CA VAL A 142 19.42 19.97 -11.23
C VAL A 142 18.25 20.15 -10.27
N TYR A 143 18.19 19.31 -9.25
CA TYR A 143 17.22 19.51 -8.19
C TYR A 143 17.70 20.60 -7.23
N ALA A 144 16.86 21.61 -7.03
CA ALA A 144 17.04 22.63 -6.01
C ALA A 144 15.82 22.71 -5.09
N SER A 145 16.03 23.04 -3.83
CA SER A 145 14.95 23.29 -2.89
C SER A 145 14.63 24.77 -2.83
N CYS A 146 13.35 25.12 -2.89
CA CYS A 146 12.93 26.51 -2.71
C CYS A 146 13.30 27.00 -1.31
N PRO A 147 13.95 28.19 -1.16
CA PRO A 147 14.35 28.74 0.14
C PRO A 147 13.14 29.11 1.02
N HIS A 148 11.96 29.37 0.43
CA HIS A 148 10.77 29.81 1.17
C HIS A 148 9.84 28.67 1.60
N CYS A 149 9.63 27.66 0.73
CA CYS A 149 8.65 26.60 1.03
C CYS A 149 9.26 25.18 1.01
N SER A 150 10.58 25.06 0.78
CA SER A 150 11.32 23.80 0.74
C SER A 150 10.79 22.79 -0.28
N SER A 151 9.95 23.20 -1.25
CA SER A 151 9.53 22.33 -2.34
C SER A 151 10.71 22.06 -3.29
N LEU A 152 10.79 20.81 -3.75
CA LEU A 152 11.84 20.37 -4.67
C LEU A 152 11.45 20.76 -6.10
N LEU A 153 12.32 21.47 -6.78
CA LEU A 153 12.13 21.99 -8.13
C LEU A 153 13.24 21.44 -9.03
N ALA A 154 12.91 21.10 -10.26
CA ALA A 154 13.90 20.85 -11.31
C ALA A 154 14.22 22.21 -11.97
N VAL A 155 15.43 22.69 -11.81
CA VAL A 155 15.87 23.98 -12.33
C VAL A 155 17.10 23.82 -13.22
N ILE A 156 17.23 24.66 -14.23
CA ILE A 156 18.45 24.77 -15.03
C ILE A 156 19.24 25.97 -14.48
N PRO A 157 20.37 25.74 -13.78
CA PRO A 157 21.08 26.80 -13.10
C PRO A 157 21.46 28.00 -14.00
N ASN A 158 21.84 27.68 -15.24
CA ASN A 158 22.28 28.71 -16.23
C ASN A 158 21.11 29.53 -16.79
N LEU A 159 19.86 29.13 -16.57
CA LEU A 159 18.66 29.86 -17.01
C LEU A 159 17.92 30.53 -15.85
N LEU A 160 18.37 30.34 -14.62
CA LEU A 160 17.74 30.93 -13.44
C LEU A 160 18.06 32.45 -13.41
N GLY A 161 17.02 33.24 -13.58
CA GLY A 161 17.08 34.70 -13.49
C GLY A 161 16.81 35.23 -12.07
N PRO A 162 17.22 36.47 -11.75
CA PRO A 162 17.02 37.09 -10.44
C PRO A 162 15.52 37.31 -10.09
N HIS A 163 14.64 37.23 -11.08
CA HIS A 163 13.18 37.41 -10.90
C HIS A 163 12.38 36.13 -10.95
N ASP A 164 13.05 34.98 -11.07
CA ASP A 164 12.35 33.69 -11.13
C ASP A 164 11.72 33.34 -9.79
N ARG A 165 10.45 32.94 -9.86
CA ARG A 165 9.62 32.66 -8.70
C ARG A 165 9.27 31.17 -8.60
N CYS A 166 9.12 30.72 -7.37
CA CYS A 166 8.67 29.37 -7.09
C CYS A 166 7.21 29.18 -7.54
N PRO A 167 6.89 28.18 -8.36
CA PRO A 167 5.52 27.91 -8.80
C PRO A 167 4.57 27.49 -7.66
N ASN A 168 5.13 27.12 -6.50
CA ASN A 168 4.34 26.65 -5.36
C ASN A 168 4.03 27.73 -4.33
N CYS A 169 4.95 28.68 -4.08
CA CYS A 169 4.77 29.72 -3.05
C CYS A 169 5.01 31.15 -3.55
N ASP A 170 5.28 31.32 -4.82
CA ASP A 170 5.61 32.62 -5.48
C ASP A 170 6.82 33.37 -4.89
N GLY A 171 7.59 32.73 -4.01
CA GLY A 171 8.82 33.27 -3.45
C GLY A 171 9.97 33.28 -4.47
N LEU A 172 10.91 34.22 -4.37
CA LEU A 172 12.06 34.27 -5.24
C LEU A 172 12.95 33.04 -5.08
N LEU A 173 13.42 32.47 -6.19
CA LEU A 173 14.27 31.26 -6.20
C LEU A 173 15.74 31.60 -6.00
N VAL A 174 16.14 32.82 -6.35
CA VAL A 174 17.51 33.31 -6.17
C VAL A 174 17.49 34.37 -5.08
N SER A 175 18.17 34.10 -3.97
CA SER A 175 18.47 35.14 -2.99
C SER A 175 19.59 36.00 -3.57
N SER A 176 19.37 37.30 -3.73
CA SER A 176 20.44 38.23 -4.02
C SER A 176 21.45 38.11 -2.87
N ILE A 177 22.63 37.55 -3.15
CA ILE A 177 23.77 37.70 -2.28
C ILE A 177 24.18 39.15 -2.50
N GLU A 178 23.88 40.03 -1.54
CA GLU A 178 24.49 41.33 -1.50
C GLU A 178 25.99 41.06 -1.32
N GLU A 179 26.76 41.31 -2.38
CA GLU A 179 28.23 41.38 -2.30
C GLU A 179 28.57 42.54 -1.37
N GLU A 180 29.02 42.22 -0.15
CA GLU A 180 29.87 43.16 0.65
C GLU A 180 31.30 43.09 0.18
#